data_1f2147ff2b8b328ca0608bc0f3762bbd
#
_entry.id   1f2147ff2b8b328ca0608bc0f3762bbd
#
_cell.length_a   1.000
_cell.length_b   1.000
_cell.length_c   1.000
_cell.angle_alpha   90.00
_cell.angle_beta   90.00
_cell.angle_gamma   90.00
#
_symmetry.space_group_name_H-M   'P 1'
#
loop_
_entity.id
_entity.type
_entity.pdbx_description
1 polymer ?
#
loop_
_entity_poly.entity_id
_entity_poly.type
_entity_poly.pdbx_seq_one_letter_code
_entity_poly.pdbx_strand_id
1 'polypeptide(L)'
;MKIDPLSYIEISRKNLVYNIRQLKSLAKKETKIAVVIKSNAYGHGQNEVAKILESYVDYFIVNSVEELQLLRKVSKKKIFVLGYVQKKDLSQVMKLGCILSVFSIEQMLTISAIAKNVNKIQEIHLPIDAYLGREGFLEKELPKVFKELKKCNHAKGRAGNIKLTGIYAHFANIEDTTSFTHAQKQIDKYEKALKLAEKFGFKNLQTHISATSGLLVYEKNKGINSLVRLGIGVYGMWPSEHIKYLYSSAWAGKNKPIHLDKCVGKIELKPVLSWKTKIAQIKTLPTGSTIGYGLTYMTRVPTKIAVIPQG
;
A
#
# COMPACT_ATOMS: atom_id res chain seq x y z
N MET A 1 31.20 17.75 -14.32
CA MET A 1 30.30 18.33 -15.32
C MET A 1 28.87 17.86 -15.00
N LYS A 2 27.91 18.76 -14.76
CA LYS A 2 26.52 18.37 -14.47
C LYS A 2 25.82 18.15 -15.82
N ILE A 3 25.49 16.91 -16.14
CA ILE A 3 24.74 16.59 -17.38
C ILE A 3 23.30 17.06 -17.19
N ASP A 4 22.79 17.87 -18.09
CA ASP A 4 21.38 18.27 -18.14
C ASP A 4 20.60 17.25 -18.98
N PRO A 5 19.76 16.39 -18.35
CA PRO A 5 19.10 15.32 -19.07
C PRO A 5 18.04 15.87 -20.04
N LEU A 6 17.91 15.22 -21.21
CA LEU A 6 16.89 15.57 -22.19
C LEU A 6 15.50 15.15 -21.73
N SER A 7 15.42 14.04 -20.98
CA SER A 7 14.17 13.55 -20.41
C SER A 7 14.39 13.21 -18.94
N TYR A 8 13.44 13.58 -18.09
CA TYR A 8 13.54 13.35 -16.64
C TYR A 8 12.16 13.31 -15.96
N ILE A 9 12.16 12.70 -14.79
CA ILE A 9 10.98 12.64 -13.91
C ILE A 9 11.17 13.66 -12.78
N GLU A 10 10.16 14.49 -12.56
CA GLU A 10 10.06 15.35 -11.38
C GLU A 10 9.10 14.76 -10.36
N ILE A 11 9.51 14.76 -9.09
CA ILE A 11 8.66 14.37 -7.97
C ILE A 11 8.34 15.60 -7.13
N SER A 12 7.07 15.96 -7.08
CA SER A 12 6.58 17.11 -6.32
C SER A 12 6.46 16.79 -4.82
N ARG A 13 7.44 17.22 -4.04
CA ARG A 13 7.36 17.18 -2.57
C ARG A 13 6.08 17.84 -2.03
N LYS A 14 5.71 18.99 -2.59
CA LYS A 14 4.51 19.74 -2.18
C LYS A 14 3.25 18.92 -2.33
N ASN A 15 3.06 18.26 -3.49
CA ASN A 15 1.89 17.44 -3.77
C ASN A 15 1.89 16.16 -2.93
N LEU A 16 3.04 15.52 -2.75
CA LEU A 16 3.16 14.33 -1.92
C LEU A 16 2.73 14.60 -0.46
N VAL A 17 3.23 15.70 0.12
CA VAL A 17 2.86 16.13 1.48
C VAL A 17 1.40 16.58 1.56
N TYR A 18 0.90 17.24 0.52
CA TYR A 18 -0.50 17.62 0.44
C TYR A 18 -1.41 16.39 0.47
N ASN A 19 -1.16 15.40 -0.41
CA ASN A 19 -1.98 14.21 -0.52
C ASN A 19 -2.01 13.39 0.78
N ILE A 20 -0.85 13.17 1.41
CA ILE A 20 -0.81 12.42 2.67
C ILE A 20 -1.59 13.12 3.78
N ARG A 21 -1.56 14.45 3.86
CA ARG A 21 -2.35 15.22 4.81
C ARG A 21 -3.84 15.10 4.56
N GLN A 22 -4.27 15.18 3.29
CA GLN A 22 -5.67 14.99 2.89
C GLN A 22 -6.17 13.59 3.29
N LEU A 23 -5.43 12.55 2.94
CA LEU A 23 -5.81 11.17 3.27
C LEU A 23 -5.79 10.93 4.78
N LYS A 24 -4.82 11.48 5.49
CA LYS A 24 -4.73 11.35 6.96
C LYS A 24 -5.92 12.00 7.66
N SER A 25 -6.47 13.09 7.14
CA SER A 25 -7.64 13.76 7.73
C SER A 25 -8.92 12.93 7.67
N LEU A 26 -8.97 11.90 6.82
CA LEU A 26 -10.10 10.96 6.75
C LEU A 26 -10.03 9.86 7.81
N ALA A 27 -8.85 9.59 8.36
CA ALA A 27 -8.67 8.58 9.39
C ALA A 27 -8.96 9.18 10.79
N LYS A 28 -9.30 8.34 11.76
CA LYS A 28 -9.38 8.76 13.16
C LYS A 28 -8.00 9.20 13.66
N LYS A 29 -7.96 10.10 14.62
CA LYS A 29 -6.73 10.69 15.17
C LYS A 29 -5.74 9.63 15.67
N GLU A 30 -6.26 8.57 16.28
CA GLU A 30 -5.50 7.44 16.82
C GLU A 30 -5.08 6.41 15.77
N THR A 31 -5.66 6.46 14.58
CA THR A 31 -5.33 5.51 13.49
C THR A 31 -3.94 5.79 12.95
N LYS A 32 -3.09 4.78 12.97
CA LYS A 32 -1.74 4.85 12.40
C LYS A 32 -1.76 4.83 10.88
N ILE A 33 -0.82 5.52 10.31
CA ILE A 33 -0.67 5.65 8.86
C ILE A 33 0.55 4.86 8.39
N ALA A 34 0.30 3.90 7.52
CA ALA A 34 1.33 3.17 6.78
C ALA A 34 1.31 3.58 5.32
N VAL A 35 2.44 4.00 4.77
CA VAL A 35 2.54 4.30 3.34
C VAL A 35 3.21 3.15 2.60
N VAL A 36 2.56 2.72 1.52
CA VAL A 36 3.04 1.66 0.64
C VAL A 36 3.98 2.27 -0.39
N ILE A 37 5.24 1.83 -0.35
CA ILE A 37 6.32 2.31 -1.22
C ILE A 37 7.02 1.19 -1.99
N LYS A 38 6.32 0.06 -2.16
CA LYS A 38 6.77 -1.06 -2.99
C LYS A 38 6.90 -0.65 -4.46
N SER A 39 7.58 -1.46 -5.27
CA SER A 39 7.79 -1.22 -6.70
C SER A 39 8.36 0.18 -6.97
N ASN A 40 9.46 0.50 -6.26
CA ASN A 40 10.10 1.82 -6.31
C ASN A 40 9.11 2.97 -6.03
N ALA A 41 8.24 2.82 -5.00
CA ALA A 41 7.16 3.75 -4.69
C ALA A 41 6.23 4.00 -5.90
N TYR A 42 5.80 2.91 -6.56
CA TYR A 42 5.01 2.96 -7.79
C TYR A 42 5.67 3.81 -8.89
N GLY A 43 7.01 3.73 -9.01
CA GLY A 43 7.82 4.47 -9.97
C GLY A 43 8.26 5.88 -9.51
N HIS A 44 7.88 6.31 -8.32
CA HIS A 44 8.18 7.67 -7.81
C HIS A 44 9.53 7.81 -7.09
N GLY A 45 10.30 6.73 -6.95
CA GLY A 45 11.55 6.74 -6.20
C GLY A 45 11.34 6.40 -4.71
N GLN A 46 11.62 5.15 -4.33
CA GLN A 46 11.34 4.64 -2.97
C GLN A 46 12.05 5.47 -1.89
N ASN A 47 13.33 5.73 -2.07
CA ASN A 47 14.14 6.40 -1.07
C ASN A 47 13.81 7.89 -0.96
N GLU A 48 13.52 8.54 -2.07
CA GLU A 48 13.12 9.94 -2.15
C GLU A 48 11.78 10.16 -1.46
N VAL A 49 10.79 9.31 -1.79
CA VAL A 49 9.47 9.33 -1.16
C VAL A 49 9.57 9.06 0.34
N ALA A 50 10.37 8.06 0.75
CA ALA A 50 10.56 7.74 2.16
C ALA A 50 11.14 8.92 2.94
N LYS A 51 12.19 9.58 2.43
CA LYS A 51 12.79 10.77 3.06
C LYS A 51 11.79 11.91 3.22
N ILE A 52 10.94 12.16 2.20
CA ILE A 52 9.93 13.21 2.25
C ILE A 52 8.86 12.89 3.29
N LEU A 53 8.42 11.63 3.38
CA LEU A 53 7.30 11.22 4.22
C LEU A 53 7.70 10.77 5.62
N GLU A 54 8.98 10.70 5.96
CA GLU A 54 9.49 10.16 7.25
C GLU A 54 8.75 10.77 8.47
N SER A 55 8.47 12.08 8.47
CA SER A 55 7.79 12.75 9.57
C SER A 55 6.25 12.69 9.53
N TYR A 56 5.67 12.19 8.44
CA TYR A 56 4.22 12.20 8.22
C TYR A 56 3.55 10.85 8.49
N VAL A 57 4.33 9.77 8.60
CA VAL A 57 3.85 8.40 8.67
C VAL A 57 4.37 7.67 9.90
N ASP A 58 3.67 6.59 10.28
CA ASP A 58 4.08 5.70 11.36
C ASP A 58 4.86 4.49 10.82
N TYR A 59 4.50 4.02 9.63
CA TYR A 59 5.07 2.84 8.97
C TYR A 59 5.32 3.09 7.50
N PHE A 60 6.32 2.39 6.98
CA PHE A 60 6.43 2.12 5.55
C PHE A 60 6.11 0.65 5.25
N ILE A 61 5.58 0.40 4.06
CA ILE A 61 5.26 -0.94 3.58
C ILE A 61 5.98 -1.20 2.28
N VAL A 62 6.72 -2.29 2.25
CA VAL A 62 7.44 -2.81 1.09
C VAL A 62 6.98 -4.23 0.76
N ASN A 63 7.37 -4.77 -0.38
CA ASN A 63 6.98 -6.11 -0.79
C ASN A 63 8.14 -7.11 -0.77
N SER A 64 9.38 -6.67 -0.93
CA SER A 64 10.53 -7.55 -1.06
C SER A 64 11.66 -7.25 -0.08
N VAL A 65 12.62 -8.15 -0.03
CA VAL A 65 13.82 -8.03 0.81
C VAL A 65 14.72 -6.91 0.30
N GLU A 66 14.86 -6.79 -1.00
CA GLU A 66 15.65 -5.76 -1.67
C GLU A 66 15.10 -4.36 -1.34
N GLU A 67 13.80 -4.20 -1.43
CA GLU A 67 13.11 -2.95 -1.05
C GLU A 67 13.33 -2.60 0.43
N LEU A 68 13.25 -3.62 1.32
CA LEU A 68 13.56 -3.44 2.75
C LEU A 68 15.01 -2.97 2.96
N GLN A 69 15.98 -3.60 2.29
CA GLN A 69 17.39 -3.26 2.42
C GLN A 69 17.68 -1.82 1.98
N LEU A 70 17.10 -1.40 0.84
CA LEU A 70 17.25 -0.04 0.33
C LEU A 70 16.60 0.97 1.26
N LEU A 71 15.38 0.68 1.72
CA LEU A 71 14.62 1.57 2.60
C LEU A 71 15.30 1.75 3.97
N ARG A 72 15.85 0.68 4.54
CA ARG A 72 16.50 0.73 5.86
C ARG A 72 17.74 1.63 5.88
N LYS A 73 18.36 1.89 4.72
CA LYS A 73 19.47 2.86 4.61
C LYS A 73 19.04 4.30 4.84
N VAL A 74 17.76 4.62 4.62
CA VAL A 74 17.25 6.01 4.63
C VAL A 74 16.13 6.26 5.64
N SER A 75 15.57 5.21 6.27
CA SER A 75 14.45 5.34 7.22
C SER A 75 14.67 4.49 8.47
N LYS A 76 14.32 5.07 9.63
CA LYS A 76 14.26 4.39 10.94
C LYS A 76 12.84 3.97 11.34
N LYS A 77 11.83 4.28 10.52
CA LYS A 77 10.43 3.92 10.79
C LYS A 77 10.24 2.41 10.86
N LYS A 78 9.14 1.99 11.46
CA LYS A 78 8.68 0.61 11.35
C LYS A 78 8.42 0.28 9.88
N ILE A 79 8.94 -0.86 9.44
CA ILE A 79 8.74 -1.34 8.06
C ILE A 79 7.98 -2.65 8.13
N PHE A 80 6.93 -2.76 7.33
CA PHE A 80 6.17 -3.98 7.17
C PHE A 80 6.42 -4.56 5.77
N VAL A 81 6.93 -5.81 5.73
CA VAL A 81 7.17 -6.56 4.50
C VAL A 81 5.92 -7.39 4.21
N LEU A 82 5.21 -7.01 3.15
CA LEU A 82 3.96 -7.69 2.74
C LEU A 82 4.21 -9.01 2.02
N GLY A 83 5.27 -9.08 1.20
CA GLY A 83 5.54 -10.24 0.36
C GLY A 83 6.18 -11.39 1.13
N TYR A 84 6.24 -12.52 0.46
CA TYR A 84 6.90 -13.71 0.97
C TYR A 84 8.41 -13.52 1.06
N VAL A 85 8.98 -13.89 2.20
CA VAL A 85 10.44 -13.87 2.41
C VAL A 85 10.95 -15.32 2.41
N GLN A 86 11.93 -15.59 1.54
CA GLN A 86 12.53 -16.92 1.45
C GLN A 86 13.31 -17.28 2.73
N LYS A 87 13.32 -18.56 3.08
CA LYS A 87 13.99 -19.07 4.28
C LYS A 87 15.45 -18.62 4.38
N LYS A 88 16.19 -18.61 3.27
CA LYS A 88 17.59 -18.19 3.21
C LYS A 88 17.83 -16.74 3.64
N ASP A 89 16.83 -15.86 3.42
CA ASP A 89 16.94 -14.42 3.65
C ASP A 89 16.44 -13.99 5.05
N LEU A 90 15.68 -14.86 5.74
CA LEU A 90 15.03 -14.55 7.01
C LEU A 90 16.00 -14.03 8.08
N SER A 91 17.18 -14.64 8.23
CA SER A 91 18.18 -14.21 9.22
C SER A 91 18.63 -12.76 8.99
N GLN A 92 18.89 -12.40 7.74
CA GLN A 92 19.28 -11.05 7.35
C GLN A 92 18.13 -10.05 7.54
N VAL A 93 16.94 -10.41 7.11
CA VAL A 93 15.72 -9.58 7.24
C VAL A 93 15.41 -9.27 8.70
N MET A 94 15.54 -10.24 9.58
CA MET A 94 15.34 -10.05 11.02
C MET A 94 16.39 -9.09 11.63
N LYS A 95 17.63 -9.12 11.14
CA LYS A 95 18.68 -8.18 11.58
C LYS A 95 18.37 -6.75 11.19
N LEU A 96 17.74 -6.54 10.01
CA LEU A 96 17.30 -5.22 9.55
C LEU A 96 16.13 -4.65 10.36
N GLY A 97 15.41 -5.49 11.11
CA GLY A 97 14.28 -5.08 11.96
C GLY A 97 13.07 -4.63 11.16
N CYS A 98 12.15 -5.55 10.92
CA CYS A 98 10.90 -5.31 10.23
C CYS A 98 9.78 -6.19 10.81
N ILE A 99 8.55 -5.93 10.39
CA ILE A 99 7.40 -6.79 10.62
C ILE A 99 7.25 -7.68 9.39
N LEU A 100 6.99 -8.97 9.58
CA LEU A 100 6.82 -9.94 8.49
C LEU A 100 5.36 -10.37 8.34
N SER A 101 4.89 -10.50 7.11
CA SER A 101 3.69 -11.28 6.80
C SER A 101 3.99 -12.77 6.90
N VAL A 102 3.05 -13.52 7.48
CA VAL A 102 3.17 -14.98 7.64
C VAL A 102 1.96 -15.66 7.02
N PHE A 103 2.19 -16.52 6.03
CA PHE A 103 1.14 -17.11 5.18
C PHE A 103 0.87 -18.57 5.46
N SER A 104 1.73 -19.23 6.23
CA SER A 104 1.56 -20.65 6.60
C SER A 104 2.13 -20.95 7.98
N ILE A 105 1.66 -22.05 8.59
CA ILE A 105 2.20 -22.55 9.86
C ILE A 105 3.66 -22.95 9.68
N GLU A 106 4.02 -23.58 8.57
CA GLU A 106 5.39 -23.97 8.27
C GLU A 106 6.34 -22.75 8.25
N GLN A 107 5.94 -21.68 7.53
CA GLN A 107 6.70 -20.44 7.52
C GLN A 107 6.84 -19.84 8.93
N MET A 108 5.77 -19.86 9.71
CA MET A 108 5.75 -19.37 11.08
C MET A 108 6.75 -20.13 11.98
N LEU A 109 6.77 -21.44 11.89
CA LEU A 109 7.70 -22.29 12.65
C LEU A 109 9.15 -22.05 12.21
N THR A 110 9.38 -21.89 10.90
CA THR A 110 10.70 -21.54 10.34
C THR A 110 11.18 -20.20 10.87
N ILE A 111 10.32 -19.16 10.85
CA ILE A 111 10.61 -17.83 11.40
C ILE A 111 10.96 -17.95 12.88
N SER A 112 10.18 -18.72 13.66
CA SER A 112 10.43 -18.92 15.09
C SER A 112 11.81 -19.55 15.35
N ALA A 113 12.16 -20.58 14.60
CA ALA A 113 13.45 -21.25 14.75
C ALA A 113 14.63 -20.33 14.42
N ILE A 114 14.54 -19.57 13.32
CA ILE A 114 15.60 -18.64 12.93
C ILE A 114 15.68 -17.47 13.91
N ALA A 115 14.55 -16.91 14.36
CA ALA A 115 14.53 -15.84 15.35
C ALA A 115 15.21 -16.25 16.67
N LYS A 116 15.01 -17.51 17.09
CA LYS A 116 15.75 -18.10 18.23
C LYS A 116 17.25 -18.10 17.99
N ASN A 117 17.69 -18.57 16.82
CA ASN A 117 19.11 -18.67 16.49
C ASN A 117 19.82 -17.28 16.44
N VAL A 118 19.11 -16.25 15.96
CA VAL A 118 19.65 -14.88 15.92
C VAL A 118 19.35 -14.08 17.20
N ASN A 119 18.78 -14.71 18.22
CA ASN A 119 18.41 -14.11 19.52
C ASN A 119 17.55 -12.84 19.37
N LYS A 120 16.51 -12.92 18.56
CA LYS A 120 15.57 -11.82 18.32
C LYS A 120 14.12 -12.28 18.50
N ILE A 121 13.25 -11.32 18.88
CA ILE A 121 11.80 -11.49 18.82
C ILE A 121 11.35 -10.90 17.49
N GLN A 122 10.80 -11.73 16.60
CA GLN A 122 10.28 -11.29 15.32
C GLN A 122 8.83 -10.87 15.43
N GLU A 123 8.53 -9.59 15.14
CA GLU A 123 7.15 -9.11 15.00
C GLU A 123 6.56 -9.65 13.70
N ILE A 124 5.33 -10.17 13.77
CA ILE A 124 4.61 -10.70 12.62
C ILE A 124 3.18 -10.16 12.54
N HIS A 125 2.66 -10.05 11.32
CA HIS A 125 1.25 -9.85 11.04
C HIS A 125 0.68 -11.05 10.28
N LEU A 126 -0.57 -11.44 10.59
CA LEU A 126 -1.28 -12.52 9.93
C LEU A 126 -2.27 -11.97 8.91
N PRO A 127 -2.17 -12.34 7.63
CA PRO A 127 -3.21 -12.12 6.63
C PRO A 127 -4.38 -13.06 6.85
N ILE A 128 -5.58 -12.52 6.73
CA ILE A 128 -6.83 -13.29 6.70
C ILE A 128 -7.39 -13.23 5.29
N ASP A 129 -7.62 -14.39 4.68
CA ASP A 129 -8.37 -14.43 3.42
C ASP A 129 -9.87 -14.24 3.70
N ALA A 130 -10.28 -12.99 3.58
CA ALA A 130 -11.66 -12.57 3.69
C ALA A 130 -12.29 -12.45 2.30
N TYR A 131 -12.42 -13.54 1.57
CA TYR A 131 -13.00 -13.62 0.21
C TYR A 131 -12.22 -12.83 -0.86
N LEU A 132 -10.91 -12.63 -0.70
CA LEU A 132 -10.05 -12.12 -1.76
C LEU A 132 -9.53 -13.26 -2.65
N GLY A 133 -9.35 -14.45 -2.08
CA GLY A 133 -8.84 -15.62 -2.82
C GLY A 133 -7.37 -15.47 -3.22
N ARG A 134 -6.57 -14.83 -2.35
CA ARG A 134 -5.14 -14.62 -2.59
C ARG A 134 -4.33 -15.19 -1.43
N GLU A 135 -3.38 -14.45 -0.85
CA GLU A 135 -2.66 -14.88 0.35
C GLU A 135 -3.50 -14.67 1.61
N GLY A 136 -3.37 -15.56 2.60
CA GLY A 136 -4.00 -15.42 3.90
C GLY A 136 -4.57 -16.73 4.44
N PHE A 137 -4.78 -16.78 5.76
CA PHE A 137 -5.39 -17.92 6.43
C PHE A 137 -6.91 -17.90 6.28
N LEU A 138 -7.47 -19.05 5.99
CA LEU A 138 -8.92 -19.26 6.03
C LEU A 138 -9.41 -19.31 7.48
N GLU A 139 -10.65 -18.89 7.73
CA GLU A 139 -11.27 -18.89 9.06
C GLU A 139 -11.13 -20.24 9.79
N LYS A 140 -11.35 -21.36 9.09
CA LYS A 140 -11.23 -22.73 9.63
C LYS A 140 -9.83 -23.10 10.10
N GLU A 141 -8.78 -22.44 9.61
CA GLU A 141 -7.38 -22.70 9.94
C GLU A 141 -6.94 -21.96 11.19
N LEU A 142 -7.59 -20.83 11.51
CA LEU A 142 -7.17 -19.91 12.57
C LEU A 142 -7.05 -20.55 13.95
N PRO A 143 -7.94 -21.47 14.40
CA PRO A 143 -7.76 -22.13 15.69
C PRO A 143 -6.43 -22.89 15.79
N LYS A 144 -6.02 -23.56 14.72
CA LYS A 144 -4.72 -24.26 14.65
C LYS A 144 -3.56 -23.26 14.63
N VAL A 145 -3.66 -22.21 13.83
CA VAL A 145 -2.66 -21.15 13.74
C VAL A 145 -2.42 -20.50 15.09
N PHE A 146 -3.47 -20.10 15.81
CA PHE A 146 -3.34 -19.47 17.12
C PHE A 146 -2.80 -20.42 18.20
N LYS A 147 -3.12 -21.72 18.14
CA LYS A 147 -2.51 -22.73 19.02
C LYS A 147 -1.01 -22.82 18.80
N GLU A 148 -0.57 -22.92 17.54
CA GLU A 148 0.86 -22.97 17.20
C GLU A 148 1.59 -21.67 17.58
N LEU A 149 0.97 -20.51 17.33
CA LEU A 149 1.52 -19.21 17.76
C LEU A 149 1.74 -19.16 19.29
N LYS A 150 0.81 -19.67 20.09
CA LYS A 150 1.00 -19.73 21.55
C LYS A 150 2.22 -20.57 21.94
N LYS A 151 2.47 -21.68 21.25
CA LYS A 151 3.67 -22.49 21.49
C LYS A 151 4.96 -21.74 21.18
N CYS A 152 4.95 -20.95 20.10
CA CYS A 152 6.08 -20.10 19.70
C CYS A 152 6.29 -18.91 20.64
N ASN A 153 5.20 -18.42 21.29
CA ASN A 153 5.21 -17.26 22.18
C ASN A 153 5.57 -17.62 23.64
N HIS A 154 5.32 -18.88 24.06
CA HIS A 154 5.40 -19.33 25.45
C HIS A 154 6.31 -20.57 25.60
N ALA A 155 7.55 -20.49 25.20
CA ALA A 155 8.54 -21.46 25.69
C ALA A 155 8.77 -21.16 27.19
N LYS A 156 8.35 -22.09 28.07
CA LYS A 156 8.47 -21.99 29.53
C LYS A 156 9.79 -21.33 29.97
N GLY A 157 9.69 -20.13 30.58
CA GLY A 157 10.85 -19.46 31.16
C GLY A 157 11.73 -18.64 30.20
N ARG A 158 11.42 -18.54 28.91
CA ARG A 158 12.10 -17.65 27.94
C ARG A 158 11.07 -16.91 27.10
N ALA A 159 11.34 -15.64 26.79
CA ALA A 159 10.52 -14.88 25.85
C ALA A 159 10.42 -15.65 24.53
N GLY A 160 9.21 -15.81 24.01
CA GLY A 160 8.99 -16.48 22.72
C GLY A 160 9.67 -15.70 21.59
N ASN A 161 10.02 -16.40 20.52
CA ASN A 161 10.80 -15.82 19.44
C ASN A 161 9.95 -15.13 18.37
N ILE A 162 8.61 -15.24 18.47
CA ILE A 162 7.64 -14.58 17.58
C ILE A 162 6.67 -13.78 18.42
N LYS A 163 6.33 -12.58 17.96
CA LYS A 163 5.29 -11.74 18.53
C LYS A 163 4.26 -11.39 17.46
N LEU A 164 3.02 -11.88 17.62
CA LEU A 164 1.91 -11.42 16.81
C LEU A 164 1.59 -9.98 17.20
N THR A 165 1.77 -9.04 16.28
CA THR A 165 1.53 -7.60 16.50
C THR A 165 0.38 -7.07 15.65
N GLY A 166 -0.10 -7.83 14.66
CA GLY A 166 -1.24 -7.41 13.85
C GLY A 166 -1.90 -8.53 13.07
N ILE A 167 -3.13 -8.26 12.68
CA ILE A 167 -3.94 -9.09 11.78
C ILE A 167 -4.50 -8.18 10.69
N TYR A 168 -4.47 -8.64 9.44
CA TYR A 168 -4.96 -7.86 8.33
C TYR A 168 -5.73 -8.66 7.29
N ALA A 169 -6.53 -7.96 6.51
CA ALA A 169 -7.18 -8.46 5.30
C ALA A 169 -7.02 -7.45 4.18
N HIS A 170 -7.62 -7.71 3.03
CA HIS A 170 -7.65 -6.76 1.91
C HIS A 170 -8.98 -6.85 1.19
N PHE A 171 -9.53 -5.71 0.78
CA PHE A 171 -10.75 -5.68 -0.01
C PHE A 171 -10.50 -6.20 -1.43
N ALA A 172 -11.44 -6.99 -1.93
CA ALA A 172 -11.37 -7.58 -3.26
C ALA A 172 -11.88 -6.62 -4.35
N ASN A 173 -12.97 -5.92 -4.05
CA ASN A 173 -13.64 -5.04 -5.00
C ASN A 173 -14.37 -3.92 -4.27
N ILE A 174 -13.67 -2.87 -3.91
CA ILE A 174 -14.22 -1.70 -3.22
C ILE A 174 -14.08 -0.42 -4.05
N GLU A 175 -13.26 -0.44 -5.08
CA GLU A 175 -12.99 0.68 -5.97
C GLU A 175 -13.94 0.79 -7.16
N ASP A 176 -14.52 -0.33 -7.62
CA ASP A 176 -15.33 -0.41 -8.83
C ASP A 176 -16.72 -1.01 -8.55
N THR A 177 -17.33 -0.65 -7.43
CA THR A 177 -18.65 -1.15 -7.07
C THR A 177 -19.56 -0.07 -6.53
N THR A 178 -20.82 -0.15 -6.90
CA THR A 178 -21.92 0.62 -6.31
C THR A 178 -22.58 -0.12 -5.15
N SER A 179 -22.32 -1.44 -5.02
CA SER A 179 -22.83 -2.28 -3.93
C SER A 179 -21.71 -2.72 -3.00
N PHE A 180 -21.77 -2.29 -1.76
CA PHE A 180 -20.81 -2.66 -0.72
C PHE A 180 -21.15 -3.97 0.01
N THR A 181 -22.08 -4.77 -0.51
CA THR A 181 -22.49 -6.05 0.08
C THR A 181 -21.31 -7.02 0.22
N HIS A 182 -20.44 -7.10 -0.81
CA HIS A 182 -19.24 -7.94 -0.75
C HIS A 182 -18.24 -7.42 0.28
N ALA A 183 -17.99 -6.11 0.29
CA ALA A 183 -17.12 -5.49 1.28
C ALA A 183 -17.62 -5.72 2.71
N GLN A 184 -18.93 -5.66 2.95
CA GLN A 184 -19.50 -5.99 4.25
C GLN A 184 -19.26 -7.46 4.65
N LYS A 185 -19.45 -8.41 3.73
CA LYS A 185 -19.12 -9.82 3.98
C LYS A 185 -17.64 -10.02 4.33
N GLN A 186 -16.75 -9.29 3.66
CA GLN A 186 -15.32 -9.32 3.97
C GLN A 186 -15.04 -8.80 5.38
N ILE A 187 -15.69 -7.72 5.79
CA ILE A 187 -15.57 -7.15 7.14
C ILE A 187 -16.08 -8.14 8.17
N ASP A 188 -17.28 -8.69 7.97
CA ASP A 188 -17.88 -9.64 8.92
C ASP A 188 -16.97 -10.85 9.15
N LYS A 189 -16.36 -11.37 8.08
CA LYS A 189 -15.40 -12.48 8.16
C LYS A 189 -14.11 -12.05 8.87
N TYR A 190 -13.61 -10.87 8.59
CA TYR A 190 -12.43 -10.32 9.25
C TYR A 190 -12.67 -10.08 10.75
N GLU A 191 -13.82 -9.52 11.13
CA GLU A 191 -14.19 -9.32 12.54
C GLU A 191 -14.29 -10.64 13.30
N LYS A 192 -14.83 -11.71 12.68
CA LYS A 192 -14.84 -13.04 13.29
C LYS A 192 -13.42 -13.52 13.59
N ALA A 193 -12.47 -13.28 12.68
CA ALA A 193 -11.08 -13.63 12.90
C ALA A 193 -10.46 -12.82 14.06
N LEU A 194 -10.77 -11.53 14.17
CA LEU A 194 -10.32 -10.70 15.29
C LEU A 194 -10.88 -11.17 16.63
N LYS A 195 -12.19 -11.43 16.71
CA LYS A 195 -12.84 -11.97 17.91
C LYS A 195 -12.24 -13.32 18.32
N LEU A 196 -11.90 -14.16 17.32
CA LEU A 196 -11.26 -15.45 17.60
C LEU A 196 -9.84 -15.25 18.15
N ALA A 197 -9.06 -14.34 17.58
CA ALA A 197 -7.73 -14.00 18.10
C ALA A 197 -7.79 -13.54 19.57
N GLU A 198 -8.76 -12.69 19.90
CA GLU A 198 -8.99 -12.23 21.28
C GLU A 198 -9.34 -13.38 22.24
N LYS A 199 -10.22 -14.31 21.83
CA LYS A 199 -10.52 -15.53 22.60
C LYS A 199 -9.29 -16.40 22.84
N PHE A 200 -8.32 -16.38 21.93
CA PHE A 200 -7.03 -17.03 22.11
C PHE A 200 -6.05 -16.19 22.94
N GLY A 201 -6.44 -15.01 23.46
CA GLY A 201 -5.64 -14.18 24.34
C GLY A 201 -4.70 -13.22 23.59
N PHE A 202 -4.81 -13.08 22.27
CA PHE A 202 -4.07 -12.09 21.48
C PHE A 202 -4.81 -10.77 21.57
N LYS A 203 -4.27 -9.82 22.33
CA LYS A 203 -4.85 -8.49 22.58
C LYS A 203 -3.98 -7.39 21.99
N ASN A 204 -4.55 -6.19 21.82
CA ASN A 204 -3.86 -4.99 21.35
C ASN A 204 -3.17 -5.17 19.98
N LEU A 205 -3.78 -5.96 19.11
CA LEU A 205 -3.28 -6.20 17.77
C LEU A 205 -3.55 -4.98 16.88
N GLN A 206 -2.62 -4.69 15.98
CA GLN A 206 -2.89 -3.77 14.88
C GLN A 206 -3.83 -4.43 13.88
N THR A 207 -4.94 -3.75 13.62
CA THR A 207 -5.98 -4.22 12.70
C THR A 207 -5.96 -3.35 11.46
N HIS A 208 -5.88 -3.97 10.27
CA HIS A 208 -5.88 -3.22 9.02
C HIS A 208 -6.47 -4.00 7.85
N ILE A 209 -7.58 -3.53 7.33
CA ILE A 209 -8.20 -4.05 6.10
C ILE A 209 -8.16 -2.99 4.99
N SER A 210 -8.26 -1.69 5.33
CA SER A 210 -8.34 -0.60 4.37
C SER A 210 -6.99 -0.23 3.76
N ALA A 211 -6.99 -0.13 2.43
CA ALA A 211 -6.03 0.61 1.64
C ALA A 211 -6.61 2.00 1.30
N THR A 212 -6.08 2.71 0.29
CA THR A 212 -6.59 4.01 -0.15
C THR A 212 -8.08 3.97 -0.45
N SER A 213 -8.54 3.00 -1.25
CA SER A 213 -9.95 2.85 -1.62
C SER A 213 -10.86 2.65 -0.42
N GLY A 214 -10.49 1.75 0.50
CA GLY A 214 -11.27 1.49 1.71
C GLY A 214 -11.39 2.69 2.62
N LEU A 215 -10.34 3.51 2.73
CA LEU A 215 -10.39 4.75 3.49
C LEU A 215 -11.31 5.79 2.83
N LEU A 216 -11.27 5.89 1.51
CA LEU A 216 -12.06 6.87 0.76
C LEU A 216 -13.56 6.54 0.77
N VAL A 217 -13.95 5.30 0.53
CA VAL A 217 -15.36 5.00 0.19
C VAL A 217 -16.12 4.20 1.25
N TYR A 218 -15.44 3.62 2.23
CA TYR A 218 -16.10 2.75 3.21
C TYR A 218 -15.86 3.22 4.66
N GLU A 219 -16.59 4.23 5.08
CA GLU A 219 -16.42 4.87 6.38
C GLU A 219 -16.72 3.96 7.58
N LYS A 220 -17.61 2.97 7.43
CA LYS A 220 -17.91 1.97 8.45
C LYS A 220 -16.67 1.22 8.95
N ASN A 221 -15.60 1.19 8.15
CA ASN A 221 -14.32 0.59 8.52
C ASN A 221 -13.50 1.39 9.53
N LYS A 222 -13.82 2.64 9.79
CA LYS A 222 -13.04 3.51 10.69
C LYS A 222 -12.91 2.95 12.11
N GLY A 223 -13.83 2.06 12.53
CA GLY A 223 -13.78 1.39 13.83
C GLY A 223 -12.90 0.14 13.89
N ILE A 224 -12.63 -0.49 12.73
CA ILE A 224 -11.91 -1.78 12.63
C ILE A 224 -10.42 -1.56 12.40
N ASN A 225 -10.06 -0.42 11.78
CA ASN A 225 -8.68 -0.14 11.43
C ASN A 225 -7.99 0.67 12.53
N SER A 226 -6.99 0.07 13.19
CA SER A 226 -6.01 0.81 13.98
C SER A 226 -4.80 1.28 13.14
N LEU A 227 -4.71 0.79 11.90
CA LEU A 227 -3.72 1.14 10.90
C LEU A 227 -4.36 1.18 9.51
N VAL A 228 -4.04 2.17 8.68
CA VAL A 228 -4.45 2.24 7.25
C VAL A 228 -3.23 2.14 6.36
N ARG A 229 -3.36 1.41 5.24
CA ARG A 229 -2.28 1.22 4.27
C ARG A 229 -2.52 2.10 3.05
N LEU A 230 -1.92 3.27 3.01
CA LEU A 230 -2.08 4.23 1.93
C LEU A 230 -1.09 3.94 0.78
N GLY A 231 -1.63 3.69 -0.39
CA GLY A 231 -0.87 3.44 -1.62
C GLY A 231 -1.06 4.56 -2.63
N ILE A 232 -1.69 4.25 -3.75
CA ILE A 232 -1.79 5.11 -4.94
C ILE A 232 -2.30 6.53 -4.66
N GLY A 233 -3.20 6.72 -3.69
CA GLY A 233 -3.71 8.05 -3.34
C GLY A 233 -2.63 9.00 -2.83
N VAL A 234 -1.57 8.49 -2.19
CA VAL A 234 -0.44 9.33 -1.74
C VAL A 234 0.28 9.95 -2.93
N TYR A 235 0.31 9.25 -4.06
CA TYR A 235 0.94 9.69 -5.31
C TYR A 235 0.02 10.53 -6.19
N GLY A 236 -1.19 10.84 -5.72
CA GLY A 236 -2.14 11.69 -6.43
C GLY A 236 -3.02 10.95 -7.44
N MET A 237 -3.03 9.61 -7.36
CA MET A 237 -3.84 8.76 -8.23
C MET A 237 -5.12 8.33 -7.52
N TRP A 238 -6.24 8.48 -8.20
CA TRP A 238 -7.50 7.94 -7.72
C TRP A 238 -7.54 6.42 -7.96
N PRO A 239 -8.10 5.64 -7.01
CA PRO A 239 -8.22 4.19 -7.18
C PRO A 239 -9.05 3.80 -8.41
N SER A 240 -10.08 4.58 -8.73
CA SER A 240 -10.90 4.45 -9.94
C SER A 240 -11.55 5.79 -10.30
N GLU A 241 -12.00 5.95 -11.53
CA GLU A 241 -12.80 7.11 -11.96
C GLU A 241 -14.13 7.15 -11.21
N HIS A 242 -14.68 5.99 -10.85
CA HIS A 242 -15.90 5.90 -10.04
C HIS A 242 -15.72 6.57 -8.68
N ILE A 243 -14.65 6.23 -7.93
CA ILE A 243 -14.35 6.87 -6.64
C ILE A 243 -14.12 8.38 -6.82
N LYS A 244 -13.38 8.77 -7.83
CA LYS A 244 -13.16 10.19 -8.15
C LYS A 244 -14.48 10.92 -8.40
N TYR A 245 -15.39 10.32 -9.17
CA TYR A 245 -16.72 10.87 -9.42
C TYR A 245 -17.53 10.99 -8.12
N LEU A 246 -17.55 9.97 -7.25
CA LEU A 246 -18.27 10.01 -5.98
C LEU A 246 -17.82 11.18 -5.11
N TYR A 247 -16.52 11.45 -5.04
CA TYR A 247 -15.99 12.59 -4.29
C TYR A 247 -16.32 13.93 -4.95
N SER A 248 -16.31 14.00 -6.26
CA SER A 248 -16.70 15.20 -7.02
C SER A 248 -18.19 15.51 -6.91
N SER A 249 -19.05 14.50 -7.04
CA SER A 249 -20.52 14.63 -7.00
C SER A 249 -21.04 14.86 -5.57
N ALA A 250 -20.45 14.23 -4.56
CA ALA A 250 -20.82 14.44 -3.16
C ALA A 250 -20.64 15.91 -2.74
N TRP A 251 -19.70 16.60 -3.34
CA TRP A 251 -19.47 18.02 -3.06
C TRP A 251 -20.53 18.93 -3.70
N ALA A 252 -21.11 18.53 -4.84
CA ALA A 252 -22.15 19.30 -5.52
C ALA A 252 -23.52 19.31 -4.80
N GLY A 253 -23.64 18.67 -3.65
CA GLY A 253 -24.80 18.80 -2.74
C GLY A 253 -26.06 18.04 -3.14
N LYS A 254 -26.11 17.40 -4.30
CA LYS A 254 -27.37 16.84 -4.83
C LYS A 254 -27.55 15.33 -4.70
N ASN A 255 -26.47 14.54 -4.55
CA ASN A 255 -26.56 13.08 -4.41
C ASN A 255 -25.40 12.58 -3.54
N LYS A 256 -25.52 12.71 -2.22
CA LYS A 256 -24.58 12.04 -1.31
C LYS A 256 -24.77 10.53 -1.43
N PRO A 257 -23.75 9.74 -1.76
CA PRO A 257 -23.85 8.31 -1.56
C PRO A 257 -24.22 8.04 -0.10
N ILE A 258 -25.16 7.15 0.13
CA ILE A 258 -25.73 6.81 1.46
C ILE A 258 -24.66 6.45 2.51
N HIS A 259 -23.43 6.24 2.05
CA HIS A 259 -22.29 5.79 2.88
C HIS A 259 -21.24 6.86 3.16
N LEU A 260 -21.34 8.05 2.56
CA LEU A 260 -20.44 9.17 2.85
C LEU A 260 -21.12 10.08 3.89
N ASP A 261 -20.71 9.96 5.13
CA ASP A 261 -21.25 10.76 6.22
C ASP A 261 -20.93 12.25 6.08
N LYS A 262 -21.67 13.09 6.83
CA LYS A 262 -21.67 14.57 6.77
C LYS A 262 -20.29 15.25 6.91
N CYS A 263 -19.24 14.50 7.23
CA CYS A 263 -17.94 15.05 7.59
C CYS A 263 -16.85 14.95 6.52
N VAL A 264 -17.13 14.39 5.33
CA VAL A 264 -16.10 14.27 4.28
C VAL A 264 -16.03 15.59 3.51
N GLY A 265 -15.06 16.44 3.86
CA GLY A 265 -14.71 17.61 3.07
C GLY A 265 -14.21 17.21 1.68
N LYS A 266 -14.15 18.17 0.77
CA LYS A 266 -13.59 17.98 -0.58
C LYS A 266 -12.18 17.40 -0.47
N ILE A 267 -11.99 16.16 -0.93
CA ILE A 267 -10.66 15.58 -1.11
C ILE A 267 -10.23 15.85 -2.54
N GLU A 268 -9.06 16.41 -2.67
CA GLU A 268 -8.37 16.60 -3.94
C GLU A 268 -7.04 15.86 -3.88
N LEU A 269 -6.79 14.99 -4.86
CA LEU A 269 -5.50 14.33 -5.00
C LEU A 269 -4.72 14.99 -6.13
N LYS A 270 -3.49 15.40 -5.84
CA LYS A 270 -2.62 16.12 -6.79
C LYS A 270 -1.55 15.19 -7.34
N PRO A 271 -1.41 15.05 -8.66
CA PRO A 271 -0.34 14.25 -9.25
C PRO A 271 1.02 14.65 -8.69
N VAL A 272 1.80 13.63 -8.29
CA VAL A 272 3.11 13.81 -7.67
C VAL A 272 4.22 13.75 -8.71
N LEU A 273 4.05 12.92 -9.75
CA LEU A 273 5.02 12.70 -10.80
C LEU A 273 4.69 13.54 -12.03
N SER A 274 5.70 14.16 -12.60
CA SER A 274 5.67 14.76 -13.92
C SER A 274 6.81 14.20 -14.76
N TRP A 275 6.51 13.72 -15.95
CA TRP A 275 7.51 13.31 -16.92
C TRP A 275 7.73 14.43 -17.92
N LYS A 276 8.96 14.92 -18.01
CA LYS A 276 9.33 16.07 -18.84
C LYS A 276 10.39 15.67 -19.85
N THR A 277 10.33 16.28 -21.03
CA THR A 277 11.32 16.10 -22.07
C THR A 277 11.54 17.40 -22.83
N LYS A 278 12.69 17.52 -23.49
CA LYS A 278 13.01 18.63 -24.41
C LYS A 278 12.58 18.28 -25.84
N ILE A 279 12.24 19.29 -26.60
CA ILE A 279 11.97 19.12 -28.04
C ILE A 279 13.31 19.11 -28.76
N ALA A 280 13.61 18.03 -29.49
CA ALA A 280 14.84 17.90 -30.28
C ALA A 280 14.75 18.63 -31.63
N GLN A 281 13.58 18.62 -32.27
CA GLN A 281 13.35 19.25 -33.56
C GLN A 281 11.89 19.65 -33.73
N ILE A 282 11.65 20.76 -34.38
CA ILE A 282 10.34 21.14 -34.92
C ILE A 282 10.46 21.26 -36.44
N LYS A 283 9.54 20.63 -37.19
CA LYS A 283 9.48 20.77 -38.65
C LYS A 283 8.05 20.68 -39.13
N THR A 284 7.77 21.22 -40.32
CA THR A 284 6.49 21.12 -40.99
C THR A 284 6.61 20.09 -42.11
N LEU A 285 5.78 19.07 -42.08
CA LEU A 285 5.67 18.07 -43.11
C LEU A 285 4.61 18.48 -44.13
N PRO A 286 4.84 18.35 -45.43
CA PRO A 286 3.80 18.58 -46.44
C PRO A 286 2.68 17.54 -46.36
N THR A 287 1.55 17.83 -47.01
CA THR A 287 0.46 16.85 -47.18
C THR A 287 0.98 15.58 -47.84
N GLY A 288 0.49 14.43 -47.41
CA GLY A 288 0.89 13.11 -47.95
C GLY A 288 2.17 12.57 -47.33
N SER A 289 2.81 13.23 -46.40
CA SER A 289 3.98 12.70 -45.68
C SER A 289 3.60 11.66 -44.68
N THR A 290 4.37 10.56 -44.62
CA THR A 290 4.21 9.53 -43.57
C THR A 290 5.08 9.83 -42.35
N ILE A 291 4.65 9.40 -41.15
CA ILE A 291 5.33 9.64 -39.87
C ILE A 291 5.66 8.31 -39.22
N GLY A 292 6.93 8.13 -38.84
CA GLY A 292 7.40 7.01 -38.04
C GLY A 292 7.54 5.70 -38.81
N TYR A 293 7.93 4.65 -38.06
CA TYR A 293 8.03 3.31 -38.59
C TYR A 293 6.65 2.72 -38.89
N GLY A 294 6.57 1.85 -39.89
CA GLY A 294 5.32 1.22 -40.31
C GLY A 294 4.39 2.10 -41.14
N LEU A 295 4.71 3.42 -41.30
CA LEU A 295 3.99 4.37 -42.15
C LEU A 295 2.47 4.44 -41.91
N THR A 296 2.05 4.17 -40.70
CA THR A 296 0.62 4.04 -40.32
C THR A 296 -0.12 5.37 -40.24
N TYR A 297 0.62 6.48 -40.12
CA TYR A 297 0.05 7.83 -40.13
C TYR A 297 0.53 8.62 -41.34
N MET A 298 -0.40 9.24 -42.08
CA MET A 298 -0.15 10.13 -43.19
C MET A 298 -0.80 11.51 -42.95
N THR A 299 -0.05 12.55 -43.19
CA THR A 299 -0.54 13.93 -43.05
C THR A 299 -1.58 14.24 -44.12
N ARG A 300 -2.75 14.76 -43.72
CA ARG A 300 -3.83 15.17 -44.63
C ARG A 300 -3.73 16.64 -45.06
N VAL A 301 -2.99 17.42 -44.30
CA VAL A 301 -2.67 18.82 -44.53
C VAL A 301 -1.24 19.08 -44.13
N PRO A 302 -0.61 20.23 -44.51
CA PRO A 302 0.70 20.58 -44.00
C PRO A 302 0.68 20.57 -42.43
N THR A 303 1.48 19.70 -41.83
CA THR A 303 1.39 19.38 -40.40
C THR A 303 2.69 19.69 -39.70
N LYS A 304 2.63 20.56 -38.67
CA LYS A 304 3.78 20.86 -37.81
C LYS A 304 3.95 19.73 -36.80
N ILE A 305 5.12 19.15 -36.76
CA ILE A 305 5.47 18.08 -35.80
C ILE A 305 6.62 18.51 -34.88
N ALA A 306 6.62 17.98 -33.67
CA ALA A 306 7.73 18.06 -32.74
C ALA A 306 8.31 16.67 -32.49
N VAL A 307 9.60 16.54 -32.61
CA VAL A 307 10.33 15.30 -32.28
C VAL A 307 10.83 15.41 -30.85
N ILE A 308 10.45 14.46 -30.03
CA ILE A 308 10.91 14.35 -28.64
C ILE A 308 11.87 13.16 -28.49
N PRO A 309 13.01 13.31 -27.77
CA PRO A 309 14.03 12.28 -27.65
C PRO A 309 13.65 11.30 -26.53
N GLN A 310 12.55 10.58 -26.75
CA GLN A 310 12.02 9.59 -25.82
C GLN A 310 11.61 8.34 -26.59
N GLY A 311 12.20 7.19 -26.23
CA GLY A 311 11.91 5.89 -26.81
C GLY A 311 12.18 4.75 -25.85
#